data_d90c2589858975964571ca12858ff647
#
_entry.id   d90c2589858975964571ca12858ff647
#
_cell.length_a   1.000
_cell.length_b   1.000
_cell.length_c   1.000
_cell.angle_alpha   90.00
_cell.angle_beta   90.00
_cell.angle_gamma   90.00
#
_symmetry.space_group_name_H-M   'P 1'
#
loop_
_entity.id
_entity.type
_entity.pdbx_description
1 polymer ?
#
loop_
_entity_poly.entity_id
_entity_poly.type
_entity_poly.pdbx_seq_one_letter_code
_entity_poly.pdbx_strand_id
1 'polypeptide(L)'
;MLASKKESVTYSCLVSLKFIKPTLVIDNQRKVEKKIFKSDTSLKLRKLARAVVTHPDGSGKKANAYGYLVGGKTGTAEKVSVNGGFKKNTNLASFVGAFPIHEPKYLVLVLIDEPKPQIKKLNHMYTTGGHVAAPVVKEIIRKIAPVLNVHPIDTNLPNIEQELELNLLNTNLRKTNAPL
;
A
#
# COMPACT_ATOMS: atom_id res chain seq x y z
N MET A 1 4.94 -4.96 -22.41
CA MET A 1 3.90 -6.00 -22.46
C MET A 1 4.07 -6.87 -21.22
N LEU A 2 3.13 -6.91 -20.28
CA LEU A 2 3.02 -7.85 -19.14
C LEU A 2 2.55 -7.17 -17.84
N ALA A 3 1.58 -6.30 -17.95
CA ALA A 3 0.77 -5.93 -16.77
C ALA A 3 -0.70 -6.31 -16.97
N SER A 4 -0.97 -7.31 -17.85
CA SER A 4 -2.33 -7.77 -18.06
C SER A 4 -2.71 -8.76 -16.96
N LYS A 5 -3.61 -8.36 -16.09
CA LYS A 5 -4.47 -9.25 -15.28
C LYS A 5 -3.78 -10.32 -14.42
N LYS A 6 -2.65 -10.03 -13.81
CA LYS A 6 -2.23 -10.84 -12.66
C LYS A 6 -2.71 -10.17 -11.40
N GLU A 7 -3.93 -10.47 -11.05
CA GLU A 7 -4.48 -10.12 -9.76
C GLU A 7 -3.65 -10.81 -8.69
N SER A 8 -2.87 -10.03 -7.96
CA SER A 8 -2.17 -10.56 -6.80
C SER A 8 -3.21 -11.03 -5.77
N VAL A 9 -2.86 -12.02 -4.97
CA VAL A 9 -3.73 -12.53 -3.91
C VAL A 9 -4.24 -11.41 -3.01
N THR A 10 -3.38 -10.44 -2.71
CA THR A 10 -3.71 -9.27 -1.91
C THR A 10 -4.78 -8.40 -2.58
N TYR A 11 -4.71 -8.25 -3.89
CA TYR A 11 -5.66 -7.48 -4.68
C TYR A 11 -7.04 -8.11 -4.63
N SER A 12 -7.12 -9.39 -4.92
CA SER A 12 -8.38 -10.13 -4.89
C SER A 12 -9.02 -10.13 -3.49
N CYS A 13 -8.22 -10.22 -2.43
CA CYS A 13 -8.73 -10.16 -1.06
C CYS A 13 -9.27 -8.78 -0.68
N LEU A 14 -8.63 -7.69 -1.11
CA LEU A 14 -9.07 -6.34 -0.79
C LEU A 14 -10.34 -5.91 -1.54
N VAL A 15 -10.52 -6.41 -2.74
CA VAL A 15 -11.64 -5.98 -3.63
C VAL A 15 -12.80 -6.95 -3.61
N SER A 16 -12.53 -8.20 -3.99
CA SER A 16 -13.58 -9.21 -4.19
C SER A 16 -13.87 -10.03 -2.96
N LEU A 17 -13.08 -9.86 -1.89
CA LEU A 17 -13.21 -10.63 -0.65
C LEU A 17 -12.96 -12.13 -0.83
N LYS A 18 -12.44 -12.52 -1.96
CA LYS A 18 -12.27 -13.89 -2.40
C LYS A 18 -10.79 -14.18 -2.60
N PHE A 19 -10.34 -15.31 -2.14
CA PHE A 19 -9.01 -15.80 -2.44
C PHE A 19 -9.02 -16.42 -3.84
N ILE A 20 -8.12 -15.94 -4.69
CA ILE A 20 -7.85 -16.52 -6.02
C ILE A 20 -6.36 -16.84 -6.04
N LYS A 21 -6.02 -18.10 -6.22
CA LYS A 21 -4.63 -18.53 -6.34
C LYS A 21 -3.95 -17.83 -7.52
N PRO A 22 -2.81 -17.16 -7.31
CA PRO A 22 -2.10 -16.52 -8.41
C PRO A 22 -1.52 -17.57 -9.36
N THR A 23 -1.59 -17.27 -10.66
CA THR A 23 -1.01 -18.10 -11.72
C THR A 23 -0.05 -17.28 -12.58
N LEU A 24 1.01 -17.89 -13.08
CA LEU A 24 1.93 -17.27 -14.04
C LEU A 24 1.42 -17.38 -15.48
N VAL A 25 0.52 -18.31 -15.72
CA VAL A 25 -0.10 -18.55 -17.03
C VAL A 25 -1.54 -18.01 -17.02
N ILE A 26 -1.98 -17.49 -18.15
CA ILE A 26 -3.37 -17.06 -18.31
C ILE A 26 -4.25 -18.31 -18.28
N ASP A 27 -5.07 -18.42 -17.24
CA ASP A 27 -6.07 -19.45 -17.10
C ASP A 27 -7.46 -18.81 -17.07
N ASN A 28 -8.25 -19.11 -18.08
CA ASN A 28 -9.62 -18.60 -18.19
C ASN A 28 -10.61 -19.31 -17.24
N GLN A 29 -10.19 -20.39 -16.58
CA GLN A 29 -10.99 -21.18 -15.66
C GLN A 29 -10.65 -20.92 -14.18
N ARG A 30 -10.20 -19.72 -13.83
CA ARG A 30 -9.87 -19.39 -12.45
C ARG A 30 -11.06 -19.62 -11.51
N LYS A 31 -10.93 -20.62 -10.67
CA LYS A 31 -11.90 -20.89 -9.62
C LYS A 31 -11.64 -19.98 -8.43
N VAL A 32 -12.70 -19.35 -7.95
CA VAL A 32 -12.69 -18.64 -6.66
C VAL A 32 -12.65 -19.69 -5.57
N GLU A 33 -11.53 -19.75 -4.83
CA GLU A 33 -11.34 -20.80 -3.83
C GLU A 33 -12.09 -20.51 -2.52
N LYS A 34 -12.05 -19.27 -2.04
CA LYS A 34 -12.68 -18.94 -0.74
C LYS A 34 -12.99 -17.46 -0.60
N LYS A 35 -14.14 -17.14 0.02
CA LYS A 35 -14.43 -15.80 0.51
C LYS A 35 -13.70 -15.59 1.85
N ILE A 36 -12.83 -14.56 1.96
CA ILE A 36 -12.00 -14.34 3.13
C ILE A 36 -12.58 -13.28 4.06
N PHE A 37 -13.05 -12.16 3.50
CA PHE A 37 -13.58 -11.05 4.28
C PHE A 37 -15.06 -10.77 3.96
N LYS A 38 -15.74 -10.13 4.92
CA LYS A 38 -17.03 -9.48 4.68
C LYS A 38 -16.81 -8.17 3.92
N SER A 39 -17.82 -7.72 3.17
CA SER A 39 -17.74 -6.48 2.37
C SER A 39 -17.39 -5.25 3.21
N ASP A 40 -17.99 -5.14 4.39
CA ASP A 40 -17.71 -4.07 5.34
C ASP A 40 -16.25 -4.08 5.82
N THR A 41 -15.70 -5.28 6.10
CA THR A 41 -14.29 -5.41 6.48
C THR A 41 -13.35 -4.95 5.38
N SER A 42 -13.65 -5.31 4.13
CA SER A 42 -12.87 -4.86 2.98
C SER A 42 -12.90 -3.35 2.81
N LEU A 43 -14.08 -2.75 2.94
CA LEU A 43 -14.22 -1.29 2.87
C LEU A 43 -13.39 -0.60 3.96
N LYS A 44 -13.48 -1.08 5.20
CA LYS A 44 -12.68 -0.57 6.32
C LYS A 44 -11.18 -0.67 6.05
N LEU A 45 -10.72 -1.80 5.52
CA LEU A 45 -9.30 -2.00 5.17
C LEU A 45 -8.85 -1.04 4.06
N ARG A 46 -9.69 -0.80 3.04
CA ARG A 46 -9.39 0.18 1.98
C ARG A 46 -9.30 1.61 2.53
N LYS A 47 -10.21 1.98 3.43
CA LYS A 47 -10.18 3.27 4.13
C LYS A 47 -8.89 3.44 4.94
N LEU A 48 -8.51 2.42 5.72
CA LEU A 48 -7.26 2.42 6.48
C LEU A 48 -6.03 2.54 5.56
N ALA A 49 -6.00 1.77 4.47
CA ALA A 49 -4.92 1.85 3.49
C ALA A 49 -4.83 3.24 2.84
N ARG A 50 -5.98 3.89 2.59
CA ARG A 50 -6.00 5.27 2.09
C ARG A 50 -5.48 6.24 3.13
N ALA A 51 -5.87 6.10 4.39
CA ALA A 51 -5.40 6.95 5.48
C ALA A 51 -3.89 6.90 5.69
N VAL A 52 -3.24 5.75 5.46
CA VAL A 52 -1.76 5.65 5.47
C VAL A 52 -1.12 6.64 4.50
N VAL A 53 -1.80 6.97 3.40
CA VAL A 53 -1.29 7.84 2.34
C VAL A 53 -1.78 9.30 2.49
N THR A 54 -2.96 9.53 3.07
CA THR A 54 -3.57 10.87 3.12
C THR A 54 -3.50 11.54 4.50
N HIS A 55 -3.51 10.75 5.59
CA HIS A 55 -3.50 11.32 6.93
C HIS A 55 -2.20 12.09 7.21
N PRO A 56 -2.24 13.22 7.94
CA PRO A 56 -1.04 14.00 8.31
C PRO A 56 0.06 13.18 8.97
N ASP A 57 -0.29 12.18 9.79
CA ASP A 57 0.66 11.27 10.45
C ASP A 57 0.86 9.96 9.66
N GLY A 58 0.31 9.86 8.46
CA GLY A 58 0.41 8.68 7.62
C GLY A 58 1.85 8.40 7.19
N SER A 59 2.31 7.16 7.40
CA SER A 59 3.68 6.75 7.06
C SER A 59 3.94 6.66 5.55
N GLY A 60 2.89 6.64 4.73
CA GLY A 60 2.95 6.45 3.28
C GLY A 60 2.66 7.71 2.46
N LYS A 61 2.66 8.91 3.03
CA LYS A 61 2.28 10.16 2.34
C LYS A 61 3.00 10.39 1.02
N LYS A 62 4.26 9.99 0.92
CA LYS A 62 5.05 10.14 -0.29
C LYS A 62 4.59 9.24 -1.45
N ALA A 63 3.69 8.27 -1.20
CA ALA A 63 3.08 7.45 -2.24
C ALA A 63 1.87 8.11 -2.90
N ASN A 64 1.40 9.27 -2.41
CA ASN A 64 0.22 9.93 -2.96
C ASN A 64 0.46 10.42 -4.39
N ALA A 65 -0.08 9.66 -5.35
CA ALA A 65 -0.17 10.08 -6.74
C ALA A 65 -1.53 10.74 -6.94
N TYR A 66 -1.50 12.06 -7.12
CA TYR A 66 -2.73 12.86 -7.28
C TYR A 66 -3.60 12.32 -8.43
N GLY A 67 -4.89 12.22 -8.20
CA GLY A 67 -5.86 11.68 -9.18
C GLY A 67 -5.98 10.16 -9.19
N TYR A 68 -5.04 9.41 -8.63
CA TYR A 68 -5.05 7.95 -8.72
C TYR A 68 -5.49 7.23 -7.43
N LEU A 69 -5.89 7.97 -6.41
CA LEU A 69 -6.44 7.45 -5.14
C LEU A 69 -5.62 6.27 -4.59
N VAL A 70 -4.32 6.47 -4.43
CA VAL A 70 -3.44 5.42 -3.91
C VAL A 70 -3.75 5.13 -2.44
N GLY A 71 -3.90 3.87 -2.11
CA GLY A 71 -3.91 3.38 -0.73
C GLY A 71 -2.85 2.30 -0.56
N GLY A 72 -2.27 2.18 0.63
CA GLY A 72 -1.18 1.21 0.78
C GLY A 72 -0.65 1.05 2.20
N LYS A 73 0.48 0.34 2.31
CA LYS A 73 1.15 0.07 3.58
C LYS A 73 2.66 0.08 3.40
N THR A 74 3.34 0.75 4.32
CA THR A 74 4.80 0.71 4.45
C THR A 74 5.25 -0.57 5.13
N GLY A 75 6.40 -1.08 4.76
CA GLY A 75 7.13 -2.11 5.47
C GLY A 75 8.59 -1.70 5.66
N THR A 76 9.14 -2.00 6.82
CA THR A 76 10.56 -1.85 7.11
C THR A 76 10.97 -3.02 7.98
N ALA A 77 11.86 -3.85 7.49
CA ALA A 77 12.37 -5.00 8.20
C ALA A 77 13.88 -4.88 8.37
N GLU A 78 14.37 -5.15 9.58
CA GLU A 78 15.81 -5.28 9.83
C GLU A 78 16.30 -6.62 9.30
N LYS A 79 17.51 -6.63 8.74
CA LYS A 79 18.11 -7.86 8.21
C LYS A 79 18.74 -8.69 9.34
N VAL A 80 18.56 -10.00 9.25
CA VAL A 80 19.16 -10.94 10.17
C VAL A 80 20.68 -11.07 9.88
N SER A 81 21.49 -11.09 10.93
CA SER A 81 22.92 -11.37 10.84
C SER A 81 23.20 -12.87 10.72
N VAL A 82 24.24 -13.23 10.00
CA VAL A 82 24.69 -14.65 9.86
C VAL A 82 25.02 -15.27 11.22
N ASN A 83 25.47 -14.45 12.17
CA ASN A 83 25.85 -14.89 13.52
C ASN A 83 24.68 -14.79 14.55
N GLY A 84 23.44 -14.66 14.05
CA GLY A 84 22.25 -14.43 14.89
C GLY A 84 22.06 -12.93 15.22
N GLY A 85 20.82 -12.58 15.62
CA GLY A 85 20.42 -11.19 15.88
C GLY A 85 20.21 -10.37 14.61
N PHE A 86 20.06 -9.05 14.76
CA PHE A 86 19.83 -8.14 13.65
C PHE A 86 21.11 -7.41 13.25
N LYS A 87 21.31 -7.26 11.95
CA LYS A 87 22.42 -6.52 11.39
C LYS A 87 22.14 -5.03 11.57
N LYS A 88 23.01 -4.33 12.33
CA LYS A 88 22.84 -2.89 12.56
C LYS A 88 22.84 -2.11 11.25
N ASN A 89 21.91 -1.16 11.16
CA ASN A 89 21.87 -0.18 10.08
C ASN A 89 21.57 -0.76 8.68
N THR A 90 20.91 -1.91 8.60
CA THR A 90 20.51 -2.52 7.33
C THR A 90 19.03 -2.85 7.34
N ASN A 91 18.30 -2.21 6.43
CA ASN A 91 16.86 -2.36 6.32
C ASN A 91 16.48 -2.92 4.95
N LEU A 92 15.42 -3.71 4.93
CA LEU A 92 14.63 -3.98 3.74
C LEU A 92 13.42 -3.06 3.79
N ALA A 93 13.42 -2.02 2.97
CA ALA A 93 12.36 -1.03 2.92
C ALA A 93 11.35 -1.38 1.84
N SER A 94 10.07 -1.36 2.15
CA SER A 94 9.03 -1.70 1.19
C SER A 94 7.81 -0.78 1.28
N PHE A 95 7.08 -0.70 0.18
CA PHE A 95 5.75 -0.13 0.13
C PHE A 95 4.91 -0.94 -0.86
N VAL A 96 3.73 -1.34 -0.41
CA VAL A 96 2.71 -1.91 -1.27
C VAL A 96 1.59 -0.90 -1.43
N GLY A 97 1.27 -0.56 -2.68
CA GLY A 97 0.22 0.39 -3.03
C GLY A 97 -0.80 -0.23 -3.97
N ALA A 98 -2.08 -0.03 -3.68
CA ALA A 98 -3.18 -0.39 -4.57
C ALA A 98 -3.84 0.89 -5.11
N PHE A 99 -4.26 0.85 -6.38
CA PHE A 99 -4.91 1.99 -7.02
C PHE A 99 -5.89 1.56 -8.12
N PRO A 100 -6.98 2.32 -8.34
CA PRO A 100 -7.58 3.28 -7.42
C PRO A 100 -8.15 2.57 -6.18
N ILE A 101 -7.94 3.09 -4.96
CA ILE A 101 -8.25 2.32 -3.74
C ILE A 101 -9.76 2.16 -3.47
N HIS A 102 -10.62 3.01 -4.03
CA HIS A 102 -12.08 2.87 -3.95
C HIS A 102 -12.55 1.65 -4.77
N GLU A 103 -11.94 1.40 -5.93
CA GLU A 103 -12.15 0.23 -6.79
C GLU A 103 -10.79 -0.31 -7.23
N PRO A 104 -10.05 -1.02 -6.36
CA PRO A 104 -8.67 -1.38 -6.65
C PRO A 104 -8.55 -2.29 -7.88
N LYS A 105 -7.77 -1.85 -8.86
CA LYS A 105 -7.52 -2.57 -10.13
C LYS A 105 -6.10 -3.10 -10.21
N TYR A 106 -5.16 -2.38 -9.61
CA TYR A 106 -3.74 -2.70 -9.69
C TYR A 106 -3.07 -2.60 -8.33
N LEU A 107 -2.00 -3.35 -8.20
CA LEU A 107 -1.14 -3.33 -7.03
C LEU A 107 0.31 -3.18 -7.47
N VAL A 108 1.02 -2.27 -6.82
CA VAL A 108 2.46 -2.04 -7.01
C VAL A 108 3.16 -2.34 -5.70
N LEU A 109 4.15 -3.23 -5.76
CA LEU A 109 5.06 -3.49 -4.65
C LEU A 109 6.47 -3.01 -5.04
N VAL A 110 7.04 -2.16 -4.21
CA VAL A 110 8.43 -1.76 -4.29
C VAL A 110 9.18 -2.26 -3.06
N LEU A 111 10.29 -2.94 -3.31
CA LEU A 111 11.22 -3.43 -2.31
C LEU A 111 12.59 -2.82 -2.61
N ILE A 112 13.21 -2.21 -1.61
CA ILE A 112 14.55 -1.63 -1.71
C ILE A 112 15.41 -2.25 -0.61
N ASP A 113 16.43 -2.97 -1.02
CA ASP A 113 17.34 -3.63 -0.12
C ASP A 113 18.50 -2.69 0.26
N GLU A 114 18.75 -2.58 1.54
CA GLU A 114 19.81 -1.75 2.16
C GLU A 114 19.86 -0.32 1.58
N PRO A 115 18.73 0.43 1.57
CA PRO A 115 18.76 1.80 1.09
C PRO A 115 19.71 2.65 1.90
N LYS A 116 20.51 3.46 1.21
CA LYS A 116 21.43 4.37 1.84
C LYS A 116 20.82 5.76 1.92
N PRO A 117 20.94 6.48 3.04
CA PRO A 117 20.46 7.86 3.11
C PRO A 117 21.27 8.72 2.12
N GLN A 118 20.57 9.55 1.36
CA GLN A 118 21.21 10.45 0.38
C GLN A 118 22.13 11.48 1.05
N ILE A 119 21.88 11.80 2.31
CA ILE A 119 22.68 12.73 3.11
C ILE A 119 23.30 11.96 4.26
N LYS A 120 24.62 11.90 4.33
CA LYS A 120 25.38 11.15 5.34
C LYS A 120 25.07 11.53 6.80
N LYS A 121 24.52 12.72 7.05
CA LYS A 121 24.12 13.22 8.38
C LYS A 121 22.71 12.79 8.81
N LEU A 122 21.91 12.16 7.93
CA LEU A 122 20.57 11.72 8.26
C LEU A 122 20.61 10.32 8.88
N ASN A 123 19.89 10.18 10.01
CA ASN A 123 19.71 8.93 10.72
C ASN A 123 18.98 7.88 9.87
N HIS A 124 19.07 6.60 10.27
CA HIS A 124 18.38 5.45 9.65
C HIS A 124 16.88 5.63 9.45
N MET A 125 16.23 6.53 10.16
CA MET A 125 14.82 6.85 10.02
C MET A 125 14.43 7.22 8.57
N TYR A 126 15.38 7.75 7.79
CA TYR A 126 15.16 8.15 6.40
C TYR A 126 15.31 7.00 5.37
N THR A 127 15.64 5.80 5.82
CA THR A 127 15.75 4.59 4.98
C THR A 127 14.54 3.66 5.11
N THR A 128 13.46 4.13 5.74
CA THR A 128 12.23 3.35 5.90
C THR A 128 11.39 3.31 4.62
N GLY A 129 10.48 2.36 4.53
CA GLY A 129 9.60 2.18 3.37
C GLY A 129 8.83 3.45 2.97
N GLY A 130 8.40 4.25 3.95
CA GLY A 130 7.71 5.52 3.70
C GLY A 130 8.61 6.60 3.09
N HIS A 131 9.92 6.53 3.33
CA HIS A 131 10.88 7.51 2.85
C HIS A 131 11.47 7.15 1.48
N VAL A 132 11.73 5.87 1.23
CA VAL A 132 12.46 5.45 0.03
C VAL A 132 11.58 4.67 -0.95
N ALA A 133 10.69 3.78 -0.50
CA ALA A 133 9.86 2.97 -1.38
C ALA A 133 8.57 3.68 -1.80
N ALA A 134 7.92 4.41 -0.89
CA ALA A 134 6.67 5.13 -1.18
C ALA A 134 6.79 6.15 -2.33
N PRO A 135 7.82 7.02 -2.42
CA PRO A 135 7.95 7.93 -3.54
C PRO A 135 8.17 7.22 -4.87
N VAL A 136 8.86 6.07 -4.86
CA VAL A 136 9.04 5.27 -6.09
C VAL A 136 7.70 4.70 -6.57
N VAL A 137 6.86 4.20 -5.66
CA VAL A 137 5.50 3.76 -6.01
C VAL A 137 4.69 4.88 -6.63
N LYS A 138 4.75 6.10 -6.09
CA LYS A 138 4.10 7.28 -6.68
C LYS A 138 4.52 7.49 -8.13
N GLU A 139 5.82 7.50 -8.40
CA GLU A 139 6.35 7.74 -9.75
C GLU A 139 5.99 6.60 -10.71
N ILE A 140 6.02 5.34 -10.25
CA ILE A 140 5.56 4.20 -11.04
C ILE A 140 4.10 4.39 -11.41
N ILE A 141 3.22 4.65 -10.43
CA ILE A 141 1.77 4.80 -10.69
C ILE A 141 1.51 5.93 -11.69
N ARG A 142 2.14 7.09 -11.53
CA ARG A 142 1.98 8.21 -12.45
C ARG A 142 2.33 7.87 -13.89
N LYS A 143 3.34 7.01 -14.09
CA LYS A 143 3.81 6.61 -15.42
C LYS A 143 2.96 5.48 -16.01
N ILE A 144 2.56 4.50 -15.20
CA ILE A 144 1.87 3.32 -15.73
C ILE A 144 0.35 3.47 -15.80
N ALA A 145 -0.26 4.30 -14.95
CA ALA A 145 -1.71 4.43 -14.89
C ALA A 145 -2.35 4.81 -16.24
N PRO A 146 -1.82 5.78 -17.01
CA PRO A 146 -2.35 6.09 -18.35
C PRO A 146 -2.24 4.90 -19.31
N VAL A 147 -1.13 4.16 -19.27
CA VAL A 147 -0.91 2.98 -20.12
C VAL A 147 -1.89 1.85 -19.76
N LEU A 148 -2.31 1.78 -18.50
CA LEU A 148 -3.28 0.81 -18.00
C LEU A 148 -4.74 1.28 -18.14
N ASN A 149 -4.98 2.40 -18.84
CA ASN A 149 -6.29 3.05 -18.99
C ASN A 149 -6.96 3.36 -17.63
N VAL A 150 -6.16 3.70 -16.63
CA VAL A 150 -6.66 4.27 -15.39
C VAL A 150 -6.61 5.79 -15.50
N HIS A 151 -7.78 6.39 -15.60
CA HIS A 151 -7.88 7.84 -15.70
C HIS A 151 -7.78 8.50 -14.31
N PRO A 152 -7.17 9.68 -14.22
CA PRO A 152 -7.16 10.42 -12.96
C PRO A 152 -8.59 10.84 -12.59
N ILE A 153 -8.90 10.71 -11.32
CA ILE A 153 -10.20 11.07 -10.74
C ILE A 153 -10.01 12.36 -9.97
N ASP A 154 -10.97 13.27 -10.09
CA ASP A 154 -11.01 14.43 -9.20
C ASP A 154 -11.32 13.95 -7.78
N THR A 155 -10.33 14.08 -6.91
CA THR A 155 -10.43 13.65 -5.51
C THR A 155 -11.37 14.52 -4.68
N ASN A 156 -11.78 15.69 -5.21
CA ASN A 156 -12.71 16.60 -4.54
C ASN A 156 -14.18 16.24 -4.81
N LEU A 157 -14.46 15.17 -5.55
CA LEU A 157 -15.83 14.70 -5.75
C LEU A 157 -16.38 14.15 -4.42
N PRO A 158 -17.49 14.73 -3.91
CA PRO A 158 -17.99 14.43 -2.56
C PRO A 158 -18.37 12.96 -2.35
N ASN A 159 -18.80 12.26 -3.38
CA ASN A 159 -19.14 10.84 -3.33
C ASN A 159 -17.92 9.93 -3.09
N ILE A 160 -16.74 10.31 -3.61
CA ILE A 160 -15.51 9.51 -3.46
C ILE A 160 -14.84 9.79 -2.12
N GLU A 161 -14.80 11.05 -1.70
CA GLU A 161 -14.28 11.42 -0.39
C GLU A 161 -15.10 10.78 0.74
N GLN A 162 -16.43 10.87 0.69
CA GLN A 162 -17.31 10.28 1.70
C GLN A 162 -17.17 8.75 1.78
N GLU A 163 -17.00 8.06 0.65
CA GLU A 163 -16.79 6.62 0.65
C GLU A 163 -15.47 6.21 1.32
N LEU A 164 -14.42 7.02 1.14
CA LEU A 164 -13.07 6.72 1.64
C LEU A 164 -12.72 7.46 2.92
N GLU A 165 -13.55 8.39 3.36
CA GLU A 165 -13.31 9.15 4.57
C GLU A 165 -13.42 8.25 5.80
N LEU A 166 -12.33 8.16 6.54
CA LEU A 166 -12.31 7.60 7.87
C LEU A 166 -12.72 8.70 8.85
N ASN A 167 -13.92 8.60 9.40
CA ASN A 167 -14.32 9.39 10.55
C ASN A 167 -13.49 8.99 11.78
N LEU A 168 -12.19 9.31 11.74
CA LEU A 168 -11.27 9.06 12.86
C LEU A 168 -11.59 9.94 14.08
N LEU A 169 -12.37 11.02 13.88
CA LEU A 169 -12.74 11.95 14.94
C LEU A 169 -13.70 11.33 15.98
N ASN A 170 -14.40 10.25 15.65
CA ASN A 170 -15.31 9.56 16.58
C ASN A 170 -14.71 8.35 17.26
N THR A 171 -13.53 7.92 16.89
CA THR A 171 -12.79 6.96 17.70
C THR A 171 -11.98 7.75 18.73
N ASN A 172 -12.56 7.95 19.92
CA ASN A 172 -11.81 8.15 21.16
C ASN A 172 -10.89 6.93 21.33
N LEU A 173 -9.82 6.87 20.57
CA LEU A 173 -8.67 6.05 20.89
C LEU A 173 -8.16 6.61 22.22
N ARG A 174 -8.69 6.05 23.31
CA ARG A 174 -8.10 6.20 24.63
C ARG A 174 -6.59 6.02 24.42
N LYS A 175 -5.84 7.07 24.72
CA LYS A 175 -4.44 6.95 25.05
C LYS A 175 -4.39 5.99 26.24
N THR A 176 -4.35 4.70 25.98
CA THR A 176 -3.93 3.74 26.98
C THR A 176 -2.45 4.02 27.16
N ASN A 177 -2.15 4.81 28.19
CA ASN A 177 -0.83 4.84 28.78
C ASN A 177 -0.57 3.40 29.24
N ALA A 178 0.06 2.62 28.38
CA ALA A 178 0.68 1.39 28.81
C ALA A 178 1.87 1.83 29.71
N PRO A 179 1.93 1.39 30.96
CA PRO A 179 3.12 1.61 31.76
C PRO A 179 4.29 0.87 31.10
N LEU A 180 5.45 1.51 31.10
CA LEU A 180 6.74 0.96 30.70
C LEU A 180 7.10 -0.27 31.53
#